data_17c05e3d005feac8d30ab90e95b939d5
#
_entry.id   17c05e3d005feac8d30ab90e95b939d5
#
_cell.length_a   1.000
_cell.length_b   1.000
_cell.length_c   1.000
_cell.angle_alpha   90.00
_cell.angle_beta   90.00
_cell.angle_gamma   90.00
#
_symmetry.space_group_name_H-M   'P 1'
#
loop_
_entity.id
_entity.type
_entity.pdbx_description
1 polymer ?
#
loop_
_entity_poly.entity_id
_entity_poly.type
_entity_poly.pdbx_seq_one_letter_code
_entity_poly.pdbx_strand_id
1 'polypeptide(L)'
;MKLQFGTARPGLDYIHRPAVFGIAERDGRLACVRVDRGDGHAYFDLPGGALDGEETEQQALVREFAEETGLIIQPVDRLTEAAQYFLKSDGTPVNNVGGVWIVSVTGADPSTKQEADHELVWLEPMRALFSLRHEAHSWAVARWLRDRHAAASEPG
;
A
#
# COMPACT_ATOMS: atom_id res chain seq x y z
N MET A 1 14.86 1.95 -12.25
CA MET A 1 14.18 0.87 -12.98
C MET A 1 12.92 0.46 -12.22
N LYS A 2 11.82 0.43 -12.92
CA LYS A 2 10.52 0.05 -12.37
C LYS A 2 10.34 -1.46 -12.46
N LEU A 3 9.98 -2.11 -11.35
CA LEU A 3 9.71 -3.54 -11.31
C LEU A 3 8.23 -3.79 -11.61
N GLN A 4 7.97 -4.78 -12.45
CA GLN A 4 6.62 -5.22 -12.80
C GLN A 4 6.32 -6.54 -12.08
N PHE A 5 5.25 -6.54 -11.30
CA PHE A 5 4.74 -7.71 -10.59
C PHE A 5 3.42 -8.18 -11.19
N GLY A 6 3.07 -9.43 -10.88
CA GLY A 6 1.91 -10.07 -11.45
C GLY A 6 2.14 -10.50 -12.89
N THR A 7 1.19 -11.25 -13.42
CA THR A 7 1.27 -11.75 -14.78
C THR A 7 0.05 -11.28 -15.57
N ALA A 8 0.32 -10.58 -16.68
CA ALA A 8 -0.74 -10.19 -17.59
C ALA A 8 -1.33 -11.42 -18.27
N ARG A 9 -2.64 -11.60 -18.18
CA ARG A 9 -3.34 -12.71 -18.86
C ARG A 9 -3.48 -12.38 -20.34
N PRO A 10 -3.23 -13.35 -21.23
CA PRO A 10 -3.43 -13.15 -22.67
C PRO A 10 -4.89 -12.72 -22.98
N GLY A 11 -5.03 -11.79 -23.89
CA GLY A 11 -6.34 -11.30 -24.34
C GLY A 11 -6.99 -10.25 -23.46
N LEU A 12 -6.36 -9.83 -22.36
CA LEU A 12 -6.85 -8.76 -21.50
C LEU A 12 -6.02 -7.49 -21.67
N ASP A 13 -6.70 -6.37 -21.83
CA ASP A 13 -6.06 -5.06 -21.87
C ASP A 13 -6.04 -4.44 -20.48
N TYR A 14 -4.85 -4.32 -19.90
CA TYR A 14 -4.67 -3.80 -18.55
C TYR A 14 -4.62 -2.27 -18.55
N ILE A 15 -5.52 -1.65 -17.82
CA ILE A 15 -5.59 -0.19 -17.69
C ILE A 15 -4.42 0.30 -16.83
N HIS A 16 -3.61 1.19 -17.38
CA HIS A 16 -2.56 1.88 -16.62
C HIS A 16 -3.23 2.80 -15.59
N ARG A 17 -2.95 2.56 -14.31
CA ARG A 17 -3.57 3.28 -13.21
C ARG A 17 -2.48 3.82 -12.28
N PRO A 18 -2.20 5.13 -12.31
CA PRO A 18 -1.30 5.73 -11.33
C PRO A 18 -1.82 5.51 -9.92
N ALA A 19 -0.96 4.97 -9.05
CA ALA A 19 -1.34 4.62 -7.68
C ALA A 19 -0.16 4.80 -6.74
N VAL A 20 -0.44 4.97 -5.46
CA VAL A 20 0.56 5.16 -4.42
C VAL A 20 0.16 4.42 -3.16
N PHE A 21 1.14 3.84 -2.46
CA PHE A 21 0.93 3.09 -1.22
C PHE A 21 1.95 3.51 -0.18
N GLY A 22 1.67 3.26 1.09
CA GLY A 22 2.54 3.69 2.17
C GLY A 22 2.84 2.62 3.21
N ILE A 23 4.06 2.68 3.75
CA ILE A 23 4.50 1.89 4.88
C ILE A 23 4.55 2.81 6.10
N ALA A 24 3.65 2.56 7.04
CA ALA A 24 3.57 3.27 8.32
C ALA A 24 3.85 2.30 9.45
N GLU A 25 4.84 2.61 10.28
CA GLU A 25 5.21 1.79 11.43
C GLU A 25 4.73 2.43 12.72
N ARG A 26 4.22 1.60 13.64
CA ARG A 26 3.93 1.96 15.03
C ARG A 26 4.22 0.76 15.92
N ASP A 27 5.08 0.94 16.93
CA ASP A 27 5.43 -0.11 17.90
C ASP A 27 5.88 -1.42 17.24
N GLY A 28 6.67 -1.31 16.17
CA GLY A 28 7.22 -2.44 15.44
C GLY A 28 6.24 -3.14 14.50
N ARG A 29 5.02 -2.59 14.31
CA ARG A 29 4.01 -3.15 13.42
C ARG A 29 3.71 -2.19 12.28
N LEU A 30 3.22 -2.74 11.18
CA LEU A 30 2.88 -1.99 9.98
C LEU A 30 1.37 -1.82 9.84
N ALA A 31 0.95 -0.61 9.47
CA ALA A 31 -0.44 -0.36 9.12
C ALA A 31 -0.78 -1.10 7.82
N CYS A 32 -1.78 -1.93 7.87
CA CYS A 32 -2.36 -2.60 6.71
C CYS A 32 -3.87 -2.38 6.72
N VAL A 33 -4.51 -2.57 5.59
CA VAL A 33 -5.96 -2.59 5.49
C VAL A 33 -6.41 -3.99 5.19
N ARG A 34 -7.38 -4.48 5.96
CA ARG A 34 -8.10 -5.70 5.67
C ARG A 34 -9.34 -5.31 4.90
N VAL A 35 -9.45 -5.80 3.69
CA VAL A 35 -10.58 -5.50 2.80
C VAL A 35 -11.51 -6.70 2.76
N ASP A 36 -12.77 -6.48 3.15
CA ASP A 36 -13.79 -7.51 3.13
C ASP A 36 -15.03 -6.97 2.41
N ARG A 37 -15.24 -7.47 1.20
CA ARG A 37 -16.35 -7.02 0.36
C ARG A 37 -17.61 -7.90 0.51
N GLY A 38 -17.63 -8.78 1.52
CA GLY A 38 -18.79 -9.63 1.80
C GLY A 38 -18.95 -10.83 0.88
N ASP A 39 -17.94 -11.13 0.07
CA ASP A 39 -17.93 -12.28 -0.85
C ASP A 39 -17.25 -13.51 -0.28
N GLY A 40 -16.85 -13.48 0.99
CA GLY A 40 -16.12 -14.56 1.65
C GLY A 40 -14.60 -14.53 1.44
N HIS A 41 -14.09 -13.55 0.71
CA HIS A 41 -12.67 -13.40 0.41
C HIS A 41 -12.16 -12.06 0.95
N ALA A 42 -11.57 -12.08 2.14
CA ALA A 42 -10.88 -10.93 2.67
C ALA A 42 -9.41 -11.00 2.27
N TYR A 43 -8.81 -9.83 2.07
CA TYR A 43 -7.38 -9.72 1.75
C TYR A 43 -6.76 -8.52 2.45
N PHE A 44 -5.43 -8.48 2.47
CA PHE A 44 -4.67 -7.38 3.05
C PHE A 44 -3.93 -6.60 1.97
N ASP A 45 -3.96 -5.28 2.07
CA ASP A 45 -3.17 -4.36 1.25
C ASP A 45 -2.43 -3.38 2.14
N LEU A 46 -1.36 -2.78 1.63
CA LEU A 46 -0.86 -1.54 2.21
C LEU A 46 -1.89 -0.44 1.97
N PRO A 47 -2.04 0.52 2.90
CA PRO A 47 -2.92 1.66 2.66
C PRO A 47 -2.45 2.49 1.46
N GLY A 48 -3.38 2.94 0.65
CA GLY A 48 -3.11 3.70 -0.56
C GLY A 48 -4.14 3.42 -1.63
N GLY A 49 -3.91 3.94 -2.82
CA GLY A 49 -4.80 3.75 -3.94
C GLY A 49 -4.47 4.64 -5.13
N ALA A 50 -5.43 4.81 -6.01
CA ALA A 50 -5.25 5.60 -7.22
C ALA A 50 -5.12 7.09 -6.93
N LEU A 51 -4.34 7.76 -7.76
CA LEU A 51 -4.31 9.22 -7.80
C LEU A 51 -5.59 9.74 -8.46
N ASP A 52 -6.18 10.77 -7.86
CA ASP A 52 -7.34 11.45 -8.44
C ASP A 52 -6.89 12.70 -9.19
N GLY A 53 -7.28 12.82 -10.46
CA GLY A 53 -6.98 14.00 -11.27
C GLY A 53 -5.49 14.33 -11.29
N GLU A 54 -5.14 15.54 -10.84
CA GLU A 54 -3.77 16.05 -10.86
C GLU A 54 -3.06 15.92 -9.50
N GLU A 55 -3.55 15.06 -8.61
CA GLU A 55 -2.89 14.82 -7.33
C GLU A 55 -1.45 14.36 -7.54
N THR A 56 -0.56 14.82 -6.65
CA THR A 56 0.75 14.20 -6.48
C THR A 56 0.61 12.89 -5.70
N GLU A 57 1.62 12.04 -5.75
CA GLU A 57 1.65 10.83 -4.94
C GLU A 57 1.46 11.16 -3.45
N GLN A 58 2.11 12.20 -2.96
CA GLN A 58 2.02 12.61 -1.55
C GLN A 58 0.59 13.05 -1.18
N GLN A 59 -0.06 13.82 -2.04
CA GLN A 59 -1.44 14.25 -1.79
C GLN A 59 -2.42 13.07 -1.78
N ALA A 60 -2.30 12.17 -2.76
CA ALA A 60 -3.13 10.98 -2.83
C ALA A 60 -2.92 10.08 -1.61
N LEU A 61 -1.68 9.93 -1.16
CA LEU A 61 -1.34 9.08 -0.03
C LEU A 61 -1.95 9.60 1.27
N VAL A 62 -1.89 10.91 1.52
CA VAL A 62 -2.53 11.54 2.69
C VAL A 62 -4.05 11.30 2.64
N ARG A 63 -4.68 11.51 1.50
CA ARG A 63 -6.11 11.32 1.31
C ARG A 63 -6.51 9.84 1.52
N GLU A 64 -5.80 8.92 0.88
CA GLU A 64 -6.14 7.48 0.97
C GLU A 64 -5.96 6.93 2.38
N PHE A 65 -4.91 7.31 3.10
CA PHE A 65 -4.76 6.92 4.51
C PHE A 65 -5.94 7.40 5.36
N ALA A 66 -6.38 8.62 5.15
CA ALA A 66 -7.53 9.16 5.88
C ALA A 66 -8.81 8.38 5.53
N GLU A 67 -9.09 8.17 4.24
CA GLU A 67 -10.31 7.50 3.79
C GLU A 67 -10.38 6.03 4.21
N GLU A 68 -9.25 5.32 4.17
CA GLU A 68 -9.21 3.88 4.46
C GLU A 68 -9.01 3.57 5.93
N THR A 69 -8.25 4.41 6.66
CA THR A 69 -7.81 4.07 8.02
C THR A 69 -8.17 5.13 9.08
N GLY A 70 -8.49 6.35 8.67
CA GLY A 70 -8.65 7.47 9.60
C GLY A 70 -7.33 8.01 10.16
N LEU A 71 -6.19 7.50 9.70
CA LEU A 71 -4.89 8.00 10.14
C LEU A 71 -4.51 9.29 9.41
N ILE A 72 -3.91 10.21 10.16
CA ILE A 72 -3.28 11.41 9.62
C ILE A 72 -1.79 11.10 9.48
N ILE A 73 -1.29 11.20 8.26
CA ILE A 73 0.09 10.84 7.96
C ILE A 73 0.83 11.97 7.25
N GLN A 74 2.15 11.89 7.32
CA GLN A 74 3.06 12.73 6.55
C GLN A 74 3.98 11.84 5.74
N PRO A 75 4.01 11.96 4.40
CA PRO A 75 4.99 11.27 3.57
C PRO A 75 6.41 11.73 3.93
N VAL A 76 7.34 10.78 4.04
CA VAL A 76 8.72 11.05 4.43
C VAL A 76 9.66 10.81 3.27
N ASP A 77 9.74 9.55 2.79
CA ASP A 77 10.64 9.17 1.70
C ASP A 77 9.93 8.25 0.72
N ARG A 78 10.22 8.42 -0.57
CA ARG A 78 9.81 7.49 -1.61
C ARG A 78 10.76 6.30 -1.60
N LEU A 79 10.31 5.19 -1.07
CA LEU A 79 11.13 3.99 -0.91
C LEU A 79 11.45 3.34 -2.24
N THR A 80 10.44 3.18 -3.09
CA THR A 80 10.57 2.46 -4.34
C THR A 80 9.43 2.78 -5.30
N GLU A 81 9.56 2.31 -6.54
CA GLU A 81 8.52 2.35 -7.55
C GLU A 81 8.28 0.95 -8.09
N ALA A 82 7.01 0.57 -8.21
CA ALA A 82 6.64 -0.74 -8.72
C ALA A 82 5.34 -0.66 -9.51
N ALA A 83 5.12 -1.67 -10.33
CA ALA A 83 3.88 -1.87 -11.06
C ALA A 83 3.31 -3.26 -10.72
N GLN A 84 1.99 -3.37 -10.66
CA GLN A 84 1.29 -4.60 -10.30
C GLN A 84 0.10 -4.84 -11.21
N TYR A 85 0.16 -5.92 -11.98
CA TYR A 85 -1.02 -6.43 -12.69
C TYR A 85 -1.95 -7.15 -11.73
N PHE A 86 -3.23 -6.84 -11.80
CA PHE A 86 -4.27 -7.57 -11.08
C PHE A 86 -5.65 -7.36 -11.70
N LEU A 87 -6.60 -8.16 -11.27
CA LEU A 87 -8.01 -7.96 -11.61
C LEU A 87 -8.71 -7.35 -10.39
N LYS A 88 -9.43 -6.25 -10.60
CA LYS A 88 -10.31 -5.70 -9.57
C LYS A 88 -11.44 -6.68 -9.24
N SER A 89 -12.15 -6.44 -8.15
CA SER A 89 -13.27 -7.29 -7.73
C SER A 89 -14.37 -7.41 -8.79
N ASP A 90 -14.54 -6.41 -9.64
CA ASP A 90 -15.48 -6.43 -10.76
C ASP A 90 -14.89 -7.07 -12.04
N GLY A 91 -13.67 -7.60 -11.97
CA GLY A 91 -12.98 -8.23 -13.10
C GLY A 91 -12.20 -7.29 -14.00
N THR A 92 -12.21 -5.99 -13.74
CA THR A 92 -11.46 -5.02 -14.55
C THR A 92 -9.97 -5.25 -14.44
N PRO A 93 -9.24 -5.49 -15.58
CA PRO A 93 -7.80 -5.65 -15.56
C PRO A 93 -7.11 -4.31 -15.35
N VAL A 94 -6.20 -4.24 -14.39
CA VAL A 94 -5.51 -3.00 -14.01
C VAL A 94 -4.03 -3.26 -13.80
N ASN A 95 -3.21 -2.29 -14.19
CA ASN A 95 -1.81 -2.22 -13.80
C ASN A 95 -1.62 -1.00 -12.93
N ASN A 96 -1.53 -1.20 -11.61
CA ASN A 96 -1.19 -0.11 -10.68
C ASN A 96 0.28 0.23 -10.84
N VAL A 97 0.58 1.50 -11.09
CA VAL A 97 1.96 1.97 -11.30
C VAL A 97 2.22 3.18 -10.42
N GLY A 98 3.23 3.10 -9.57
CA GLY A 98 3.60 4.24 -8.74
C GLY A 98 4.51 3.89 -7.58
N GLY A 99 4.66 4.85 -6.68
CA GLY A 99 5.57 4.76 -5.56
C GLY A 99 4.99 4.04 -4.36
N VAL A 100 5.90 3.46 -3.58
CA VAL A 100 5.62 3.08 -2.19
C VAL A 100 6.47 3.99 -1.31
N TRP A 101 5.82 4.68 -0.39
CA TRP A 101 6.43 5.69 0.46
C TRP A 101 6.54 5.21 1.90
N ILE A 102 7.59 5.63 2.58
CA ILE A 102 7.64 5.59 4.04
C ILE A 102 6.88 6.80 4.54
N VAL A 103 5.94 6.59 5.45
CA VAL A 103 5.13 7.65 6.02
C VAL A 103 5.24 7.66 7.54
N SER A 104 5.02 8.84 8.12
CA SER A 104 4.96 9.05 9.56
C SER A 104 3.50 9.27 9.98
N VAL A 105 3.04 8.57 11.01
CA VAL A 105 1.70 8.79 11.57
C VAL A 105 1.79 9.96 12.55
N THR A 106 1.06 11.03 12.25
CA THR A 106 1.08 12.25 13.07
C THR A 106 -0.18 12.42 13.91
N GLY A 107 -1.21 11.62 13.67
CA GLY A 107 -2.46 11.67 14.41
C GLY A 107 -3.50 10.72 13.82
N ALA A 108 -4.72 10.87 14.30
CA ALA A 108 -5.87 10.11 13.80
C ALA A 108 -7.12 10.97 13.85
N ASP A 109 -7.96 10.83 12.84
CA ASP A 109 -9.29 11.43 12.80
C ASP A 109 -10.26 10.40 12.20
N PRO A 110 -10.93 9.62 13.06
CA PRO A 110 -11.86 8.58 12.60
C PRO A 110 -12.99 9.11 11.72
N SER A 111 -13.33 10.39 11.81
CA SER A 111 -14.39 10.98 10.99
C SER A 111 -14.02 11.06 9.50
N THR A 112 -12.74 10.97 9.16
CA THR A 112 -12.28 11.00 7.77
C THR A 112 -12.39 9.64 7.08
N LYS A 113 -12.58 8.56 7.85
CA LYS A 113 -12.68 7.22 7.30
C LYS A 113 -14.00 7.05 6.55
N GLN A 114 -13.92 6.72 5.26
CA GLN A 114 -15.06 6.59 4.36
C GLN A 114 -15.27 5.17 3.83
N GLU A 115 -14.20 4.39 3.76
CA GLU A 115 -14.23 3.05 3.18
C GLU A 115 -14.69 2.04 4.23
N ALA A 116 -16.01 1.72 4.23
CA ALA A 116 -16.63 0.84 5.22
C ALA A 116 -16.12 -0.60 5.16
N ASP A 117 -15.67 -1.07 3.99
CA ASP A 117 -15.14 -2.41 3.77
C ASP A 117 -13.64 -2.52 4.07
N HIS A 118 -13.00 -1.44 4.47
CA HIS A 118 -11.59 -1.38 4.86
C HIS A 118 -11.46 -1.27 6.37
N GLU A 119 -10.65 -2.14 6.96
CA GLU A 119 -10.35 -2.14 8.39
C GLU A 119 -8.86 -1.97 8.60
N LEU A 120 -8.47 -0.96 9.39
CA LEU A 120 -7.08 -0.80 9.80
C LEU A 120 -6.66 -1.94 10.71
N VAL A 121 -5.58 -2.62 10.34
CA VAL A 121 -4.94 -3.64 11.18
C VAL A 121 -3.45 -3.37 11.25
N TRP A 122 -2.86 -3.65 12.40
CA TRP A 122 -1.42 -3.49 12.62
C TRP A 122 -0.79 -4.90 12.62
N LEU A 123 0.02 -5.18 11.61
CA LEU A 123 0.63 -6.49 11.41
C LEU A 123 2.12 -6.45 11.70
N GLU A 124 2.63 -7.53 12.31
CA GLU A 124 4.07 -7.77 12.35
C GLU A 124 4.63 -7.76 10.92
N PRO A 125 5.83 -7.16 10.67
CA PRO A 125 6.34 -7.04 9.31
C PRO A 125 6.45 -8.35 8.54
N MET A 126 6.88 -9.43 9.20
CA MET A 126 6.97 -10.74 8.56
C MET A 126 5.58 -11.30 8.22
N ARG A 127 4.60 -11.06 9.08
CA ARG A 127 3.22 -11.45 8.78
C ARG A 127 2.66 -10.65 7.61
N ALA A 128 2.91 -9.35 7.57
CA ALA A 128 2.52 -8.50 6.44
C ALA A 128 3.13 -9.02 5.13
N LEU A 129 4.44 -9.32 5.16
CA LEU A 129 5.17 -9.85 4.00
C LEU A 129 4.48 -11.06 3.37
N PHE A 130 3.99 -12.00 4.19
CA PHE A 130 3.36 -13.23 3.71
C PHE A 130 1.85 -13.12 3.49
N SER A 131 1.21 -12.04 3.97
CA SER A 131 -0.26 -11.90 3.93
C SER A 131 -0.75 -10.90 2.91
N LEU A 132 0.10 -9.95 2.49
CA LEU A 132 -0.29 -8.92 1.52
C LEU A 132 -0.65 -9.56 0.19
N ARG A 133 -1.78 -9.12 -0.37
CA ARG A 133 -2.32 -9.64 -1.63
C ARG A 133 -1.38 -9.43 -2.81
N HIS A 134 -0.79 -8.23 -2.90
CA HIS A 134 0.03 -7.84 -4.04
C HIS A 134 1.51 -8.11 -3.80
N GLU A 135 2.16 -8.78 -4.74
CA GLU A 135 3.61 -9.03 -4.68
C GLU A 135 4.40 -7.73 -4.59
N ALA A 136 3.93 -6.66 -5.26
CA ALA A 136 4.57 -5.34 -5.18
C ALA A 136 4.61 -4.81 -3.75
N HIS A 137 3.54 -5.02 -2.98
CA HIS A 137 3.48 -4.61 -1.57
C HIS A 137 4.43 -5.44 -0.71
N SER A 138 4.42 -6.76 -0.89
CA SER A 138 5.33 -7.65 -0.16
C SER A 138 6.79 -7.32 -0.44
N TRP A 139 7.11 -7.05 -1.71
CA TRP A 139 8.46 -6.64 -2.09
C TRP A 139 8.88 -5.32 -1.43
N ALA A 140 7.98 -4.35 -1.37
CA ALA A 140 8.25 -3.07 -0.70
C ALA A 140 8.50 -3.26 0.80
N VAL A 141 7.73 -4.12 1.46
CA VAL A 141 7.95 -4.46 2.88
C VAL A 141 9.30 -5.15 3.06
N ALA A 142 9.66 -6.07 2.18
CA ALA A 142 10.96 -6.74 2.22
C ALA A 142 12.11 -5.73 2.05
N ARG A 143 11.97 -4.78 1.12
CA ARG A 143 12.93 -3.70 0.92
C ARG A 143 13.07 -2.82 2.16
N TRP A 144 11.95 -2.45 2.77
CA TRP A 144 11.93 -1.66 3.99
C TRP A 144 12.61 -2.40 5.16
N LEU A 145 12.32 -3.70 5.31
CA LEU A 145 12.96 -4.52 6.35
C LEU A 145 14.48 -4.60 6.16
N ARG A 146 14.90 -4.80 4.93
CA ARG A 146 16.33 -4.87 4.60
C ARG A 146 17.04 -3.55 4.91
N ASP A 147 16.48 -2.43 4.50
CA ASP A 147 17.06 -1.12 4.72
C ASP A 147 17.12 -0.78 6.21
N ARG A 148 16.07 -1.14 6.96
CA ARG A 148 16.02 -0.96 8.41
C ARG A 148 17.08 -1.81 9.12
N HIS A 149 17.23 -3.07 8.72
CA HIS A 149 18.24 -3.97 9.30
C HIS A 149 19.67 -3.46 9.01
N ALA A 150 19.94 -3.03 7.81
CA ALA A 150 21.21 -2.45 7.42
C ALA A 150 21.55 -1.22 8.27
N ALA A 151 20.60 -0.30 8.44
CA ALA A 151 20.77 0.90 9.26
C ALA A 151 21.05 0.56 10.73
N ALA A 152 20.37 -0.45 11.29
CA ALA A 152 20.56 -0.90 12.66
C ALA A 152 21.90 -1.60 12.88
N SER A 153 22.53 -2.15 11.83
CA SER A 153 23.80 -2.86 11.87
C SER A 153 25.01 -1.96 11.64
N GLU A 154 24.81 -0.71 11.23
CA GLU A 154 25.91 0.24 11.05
C GLU A 154 26.47 0.65 12.42
N PRO A 155 27.82 0.61 12.59
CA PRO A 155 28.44 1.11 13.83
C PRO A 155 28.18 2.61 13.96
N GLY A 156 27.62 2.98 15.09
CA GLY A 156 27.32 4.39 15.42
C GLY A 156 28.57 5.22 15.64
#